data_7b474ed6f26c4b8cad64ab62714aeb30
#
_entry.id   7b474ed6f26c4b8cad64ab62714aeb30
#
_cell.length_a   1.000
_cell.length_b   1.000
_cell.length_c   1.000
_cell.angle_alpha   90.00
_cell.angle_beta   90.00
_cell.angle_gamma   90.00
#
_symmetry.space_group_name_H-M   'P 1'
#
loop_
_entity.id
_entity.type
_entity.pdbx_description
1 polymer ?
#
loop_
_entity_poly.entity_id
_entity_poly.type
_entity_poly.pdbx_seq_one_letter_code
_entity_poly.pdbx_strand_id
1 'polypeptide(L)'
;MAKKKTARKARPTSVETSYKFDDEKYEGLRFSATYDYGELALSKAASYLGGQKARIASFVVSMACLALMIVVLLADSHNMAPAIVLLALSMGGTAVSTNWHNMQLNYARNSSLGFKGTSSRRHVVVTGDAVYVADESGAEERYDLSDLRSVSVDDDGLLAGFGGRRYAYVPSAAMSASRFRELSRELEAARS
;
A
#
# COMPACT_ATOMS: atom_id res chain seq x y z
N MET A 1 -18.78 10.62 -59.70
CA MET A 1 -17.94 10.46 -58.48
C MET A 1 -18.82 10.53 -57.25
N ALA A 2 -19.16 9.38 -56.66
CA ALA A 2 -20.05 9.26 -55.48
C ALA A 2 -19.23 9.20 -54.21
N LYS A 3 -19.40 10.17 -53.27
CA LYS A 3 -18.76 10.21 -51.96
C LYS A 3 -19.44 9.18 -51.03
N LYS A 4 -18.72 8.13 -50.69
CA LYS A 4 -19.09 7.12 -49.69
C LYS A 4 -19.09 7.75 -48.32
N LYS A 5 -20.25 8.01 -47.69
CA LYS A 5 -20.40 8.40 -46.29
C LYS A 5 -20.07 7.20 -45.40
N THR A 6 -18.95 7.22 -44.74
CA THR A 6 -18.60 6.24 -43.70
C THR A 6 -19.44 6.50 -42.45
N ALA A 7 -20.37 5.61 -42.16
CA ALA A 7 -21.15 5.65 -40.93
C ALA A 7 -20.23 5.43 -39.72
N ARG A 8 -20.13 6.42 -38.86
CA ARG A 8 -19.43 6.39 -37.60
C ARG A 8 -20.20 5.49 -36.65
N LYS A 9 -19.67 4.28 -36.42
CA LYS A 9 -20.21 3.30 -35.47
C LYS A 9 -20.24 3.94 -34.08
N ALA A 10 -21.44 4.20 -33.55
CA ALA A 10 -21.64 4.70 -32.21
C ALA A 10 -20.99 3.70 -31.22
N ARG A 11 -20.06 4.17 -30.37
CA ARG A 11 -19.58 3.42 -29.23
C ARG A 11 -20.76 3.12 -28.30
N PRO A 12 -20.92 1.89 -27.81
CA PRO A 12 -21.89 1.64 -26.76
C PRO A 12 -21.51 2.49 -25.56
N THR A 13 -22.40 3.36 -25.14
CA THR A 13 -22.34 4.06 -23.88
C THR A 13 -22.50 2.97 -22.80
N SER A 14 -21.39 2.60 -22.15
CA SER A 14 -21.47 1.83 -20.92
C SER A 14 -22.30 2.66 -19.95
N VAL A 15 -23.47 2.16 -19.59
CA VAL A 15 -24.22 2.68 -18.45
C VAL A 15 -23.35 2.33 -17.23
N GLU A 16 -22.51 3.26 -16.80
CA GLU A 16 -21.88 3.21 -15.49
C GLU A 16 -23.01 3.28 -14.46
N THR A 17 -23.46 2.14 -13.99
CA THR A 17 -24.18 2.03 -12.72
C THR A 17 -23.18 2.40 -11.63
N SER A 18 -23.05 3.71 -11.40
CA SER A 18 -22.23 4.24 -10.31
C SER A 18 -22.86 3.73 -9.01
N TYR A 19 -22.21 2.77 -8.35
CA TYR A 19 -22.58 2.37 -7.00
C TYR A 19 -22.54 3.60 -6.11
N LYS A 20 -23.66 3.93 -5.46
CA LYS A 20 -23.78 5.08 -4.59
C LYS A 20 -23.57 4.60 -3.16
N PHE A 21 -22.48 5.00 -2.56
CA PHE A 21 -22.24 4.75 -1.14
C PHE A 21 -23.21 5.60 -0.31
N ASP A 22 -23.75 5.02 0.76
CA ASP A 22 -24.73 5.64 1.63
C ASP A 22 -24.08 5.91 2.99
N ASP A 23 -23.80 7.19 3.26
CA ASP A 23 -23.20 7.64 4.51
C ASP A 23 -24.20 7.67 5.66
N GLU A 24 -25.52 7.73 5.37
CA GLU A 24 -26.57 7.85 6.39
C GLU A 24 -26.71 6.58 7.26
N LYS A 25 -26.20 5.43 6.77
CA LYS A 25 -26.23 4.17 7.52
C LYS A 25 -25.24 4.11 8.69
N TYR A 26 -24.26 5.04 8.76
CA TYR A 26 -23.23 5.03 9.79
C TYR A 26 -23.56 5.99 10.92
N GLU A 27 -23.86 5.45 12.09
CA GLU A 27 -24.07 6.26 13.29
C GLU A 27 -22.74 6.85 13.78
N GLY A 28 -22.74 8.15 14.12
CA GLY A 28 -21.56 8.83 14.61
C GLY A 28 -20.46 9.07 13.57
N LEU A 29 -20.85 9.21 12.29
CA LEU A 29 -19.95 9.52 11.19
C LEU A 29 -19.14 10.78 11.49
N ARG A 30 -17.80 10.66 11.42
CA ARG A 30 -16.86 11.78 11.58
C ARG A 30 -16.20 12.15 10.27
N PHE A 31 -15.71 11.14 9.55
CA PHE A 31 -15.06 11.32 8.25
C PHE A 31 -15.60 10.31 7.24
N SER A 32 -15.72 10.77 6.01
CA SER A 32 -16.08 9.96 4.86
C SER A 32 -15.22 10.37 3.68
N ALA A 33 -14.69 9.40 2.95
CA ALA A 33 -13.87 9.60 1.78
C ALA A 33 -14.16 8.54 0.72
N THR A 34 -14.47 8.99 -0.49
CA THR A 34 -14.63 8.11 -1.67
C THR A 34 -13.56 8.45 -2.68
N TYR A 35 -12.87 7.43 -3.19
CA TYR A 35 -11.77 7.60 -4.14
C TYR A 35 -11.60 6.38 -5.03
N ASP A 36 -10.99 6.61 -6.20
CA ASP A 36 -10.61 5.52 -7.10
C ASP A 36 -9.34 4.84 -6.59
N TYR A 37 -9.43 3.51 -6.42
CA TYR A 37 -8.35 2.68 -5.90
C TYR A 37 -7.87 1.71 -6.98
N GLY A 38 -6.71 1.95 -7.52
CA GLY A 38 -6.06 1.13 -8.55
C GLY A 38 -4.62 0.79 -8.16
N GLU A 39 -3.85 0.26 -9.11
CA GLU A 39 -2.46 -0.16 -8.89
C GLU A 39 -1.57 0.95 -8.34
N LEU A 40 -1.78 2.21 -8.76
CA LEU A 40 -1.01 3.34 -8.24
C LEU A 40 -1.31 3.59 -6.74
N ALA A 41 -2.58 3.56 -6.35
CA ALA A 41 -2.98 3.73 -4.97
C ALA A 41 -2.52 2.56 -4.10
N LEU A 42 -2.59 1.33 -4.61
CA LEU A 42 -2.05 0.14 -3.96
C LEU A 42 -0.52 0.24 -3.76
N SER A 43 0.21 0.69 -4.78
CA SER A 43 1.66 0.89 -4.70
C SER A 43 2.03 1.94 -3.64
N LYS A 44 1.28 3.05 -3.57
CA LYS A 44 1.43 4.06 -2.52
C LYS A 44 1.10 3.47 -1.14
N ALA A 45 -0.03 2.80 -0.99
CA ALA A 45 -0.40 2.13 0.26
C ALA A 45 0.65 1.10 0.71
N ALA A 46 1.24 0.35 -0.23
CA ALA A 46 2.28 -0.62 0.05
C ALA A 46 3.55 0.02 0.63
N SER A 47 3.91 1.24 0.21
CA SER A 47 5.09 1.95 0.73
C SER A 47 5.01 2.27 2.23
N TYR A 48 3.79 2.41 2.78
CA TYR A 48 3.55 2.63 4.21
C TYR A 48 3.65 1.36 5.06
N LEU A 49 3.68 0.16 4.46
CA LEU A 49 3.71 -1.11 5.20
C LEU A 49 5.00 -1.30 6.01
N GLY A 50 5.89 -0.31 5.99
CA GLY A 50 7.06 -0.25 6.85
C GLY A 50 8.21 -1.13 6.36
N GLY A 51 9.15 -1.41 7.28
CA GLY A 51 10.32 -2.24 6.96
C GLY A 51 11.48 -1.47 6.31
N GLN A 52 11.43 -0.16 6.22
CA GLN A 52 12.54 0.66 5.72
C GLN A 52 13.85 0.35 6.48
N LYS A 53 13.78 0.17 7.80
CA LYS A 53 14.95 -0.23 8.61
C LYS A 53 15.49 -1.59 8.19
N ALA A 54 14.63 -2.57 7.93
CA ALA A 54 15.02 -3.90 7.46
C ALA A 54 15.66 -3.86 6.06
N ARG A 55 15.13 -3.05 5.15
CA ARG A 55 15.71 -2.80 3.83
C ARG A 55 17.13 -2.22 3.95
N ILE A 56 17.31 -1.17 4.77
CA ILE A 56 18.61 -0.54 4.99
C ILE A 56 19.57 -1.54 5.64
N ALA A 57 19.12 -2.28 6.67
CA ALA A 57 19.94 -3.30 7.32
C ALA A 57 20.38 -4.39 6.34
N SER A 58 19.51 -4.88 5.48
CA SER A 58 19.83 -5.85 4.44
C SER A 58 20.90 -5.33 3.49
N PHE A 59 20.80 -4.07 3.07
CA PHE A 59 21.81 -3.42 2.23
C PHE A 59 23.16 -3.28 2.94
N VAL A 60 23.15 -2.81 4.20
CA VAL A 60 24.38 -2.64 5.00
C VAL A 60 25.08 -3.98 5.21
N VAL A 61 24.33 -5.03 5.57
CA VAL A 61 24.89 -6.40 5.73
C VAL A 61 25.46 -6.89 4.42
N SER A 62 24.79 -6.67 3.29
CA SER A 62 25.29 -7.03 1.96
C SER A 62 26.66 -6.37 1.66
N MET A 63 26.77 -5.07 1.92
CA MET A 63 28.01 -4.32 1.72
C MET A 63 29.13 -4.78 2.66
N ALA A 64 28.79 -5.07 3.92
CA ALA A 64 29.76 -5.60 4.89
C ALA A 64 30.29 -6.98 4.46
N CYS A 65 29.41 -7.88 3.99
CA CYS A 65 29.80 -9.18 3.47
C CYS A 65 30.72 -9.04 2.24
N LEU A 66 30.44 -8.09 1.34
CA LEU A 66 31.29 -7.83 0.17
C LEU A 66 32.69 -7.32 0.59
N ALA A 67 32.76 -6.39 1.55
CA ALA A 67 34.03 -5.90 2.06
C ALA A 67 34.84 -7.00 2.75
N LEU A 68 34.20 -7.82 3.59
CA LEU A 68 34.84 -8.96 4.25
C LEU A 68 35.33 -10.01 3.22
N MET A 69 34.58 -10.26 2.15
CA MET A 69 35.00 -11.14 1.07
C MET A 69 36.33 -10.67 0.46
N ILE A 70 36.48 -9.38 0.19
CA ILE A 70 37.72 -8.80 -0.35
C ILE A 70 38.89 -9.05 0.62
N VAL A 71 38.67 -8.79 1.93
CA VAL A 71 39.70 -9.01 2.97
C VAL A 71 40.13 -10.48 3.03
N VAL A 72 39.18 -11.42 2.99
CA VAL A 72 39.45 -12.86 3.00
C VAL A 72 40.29 -13.28 1.78
N LEU A 73 39.94 -12.78 0.59
CA LEU A 73 40.69 -13.08 -0.63
C LEU A 73 42.11 -12.52 -0.62
N LEU A 74 42.35 -11.39 0.03
CA LEU A 74 43.69 -10.81 0.17
C LEU A 74 44.51 -11.52 1.24
N ALA A 75 43.85 -12.08 2.29
CA ALA A 75 44.55 -12.76 3.39
C ALA A 75 44.88 -14.22 3.06
N ASP A 76 44.01 -14.96 2.40
CA ASP A 76 44.20 -16.36 2.03
C ASP A 76 43.51 -16.65 0.68
N SER A 77 44.30 -16.57 -0.40
CA SER A 77 43.83 -16.85 -1.74
C SER A 77 43.64 -18.36 -2.04
N HIS A 78 44.12 -19.26 -1.18
CA HIS A 78 44.04 -20.70 -1.39
C HIS A 78 42.72 -21.29 -0.91
N ASN A 79 42.11 -20.69 0.12
CA ASN A 79 40.82 -21.15 0.63
C ASN A 79 39.68 -20.24 0.18
N MET A 80 39.06 -20.56 -0.94
CA MET A 80 37.97 -19.78 -1.52
C MET A 80 36.60 -20.01 -0.84
N ALA A 81 36.42 -21.02 -0.01
CA ALA A 81 35.14 -21.38 0.56
C ALA A 81 34.48 -20.25 1.36
N PRO A 82 35.17 -19.54 2.28
CA PRO A 82 34.55 -18.43 2.99
C PRO A 82 34.21 -17.25 2.08
N ALA A 83 35.00 -16.98 1.04
CA ALA A 83 34.72 -15.92 0.07
C ALA A 83 33.44 -16.21 -0.73
N ILE A 84 33.21 -17.45 -1.13
CA ILE A 84 31.98 -17.88 -1.85
C ILE A 84 30.76 -17.70 -0.95
N VAL A 85 30.84 -18.08 0.32
CA VAL A 85 29.73 -17.88 1.28
C VAL A 85 29.41 -16.41 1.47
N LEU A 86 30.42 -15.55 1.65
CA LEU A 86 30.25 -14.11 1.79
C LEU A 86 29.66 -13.46 0.54
N LEU A 87 30.08 -13.93 -0.64
CA LEU A 87 29.50 -13.49 -1.90
C LEU A 87 28.01 -13.86 -2.01
N ALA A 88 27.64 -15.09 -1.68
CA ALA A 88 26.26 -15.54 -1.69
C ALA A 88 25.38 -14.72 -0.72
N LEU A 89 25.87 -14.44 0.50
CA LEU A 89 25.17 -13.58 1.46
C LEU A 89 25.03 -12.15 0.96
N SER A 90 26.08 -11.59 0.36
CA SER A 90 26.03 -10.25 -0.26
C SER A 90 25.02 -10.17 -1.39
N MET A 91 24.99 -11.15 -2.29
CA MET A 91 24.02 -11.22 -3.38
C MET A 91 22.59 -11.36 -2.85
N GLY A 92 22.37 -12.21 -1.83
CA GLY A 92 21.07 -12.36 -1.18
C GLY A 92 20.58 -11.07 -0.54
N GLY A 93 21.42 -10.39 0.23
CA GLY A 93 21.09 -9.10 0.85
C GLY A 93 20.78 -8.01 -0.17
N THR A 94 21.56 -7.95 -1.26
CA THR A 94 21.30 -7.02 -2.38
C THR A 94 19.96 -7.33 -3.04
N ALA A 95 19.66 -8.59 -3.33
CA ALA A 95 18.40 -9.01 -3.95
C ALA A 95 17.19 -8.62 -3.08
N VAL A 96 17.25 -8.83 -1.78
CA VAL A 96 16.19 -8.40 -0.83
C VAL A 96 16.04 -6.89 -0.85
N SER A 97 17.13 -6.13 -0.76
CA SER A 97 17.08 -4.67 -0.72
C SER A 97 16.52 -4.06 -2.02
N THR A 98 16.89 -4.58 -3.19
CA THR A 98 16.45 -4.08 -4.49
C THR A 98 15.01 -4.47 -4.82
N ASN A 99 14.56 -5.65 -4.37
CA ASN A 99 13.18 -6.12 -4.59
C ASN A 99 12.22 -5.75 -3.45
N TRP A 100 12.64 -4.91 -2.52
CA TRP A 100 11.85 -4.56 -1.32
C TRP A 100 10.46 -4.06 -1.65
N HIS A 101 10.36 -3.14 -2.62
CA HIS A 101 9.06 -2.59 -3.06
C HIS A 101 8.13 -3.67 -3.62
N ASN A 102 8.67 -4.60 -4.43
CA ASN A 102 7.87 -5.71 -4.96
C ASN A 102 7.38 -6.64 -3.84
N MET A 103 8.20 -6.86 -2.81
CA MET A 103 7.80 -7.64 -1.64
C MET A 103 6.67 -6.94 -0.86
N GLN A 104 6.76 -5.63 -0.63
CA GLN A 104 5.71 -4.84 -0.01
C GLN A 104 4.43 -4.86 -0.85
N LEU A 105 4.53 -4.71 -2.17
CA LEU A 105 3.40 -4.74 -3.09
C LEU A 105 2.70 -6.12 -3.07
N ASN A 106 3.46 -7.20 -3.09
CA ASN A 106 2.90 -8.55 -2.96
C ASN A 106 2.23 -8.78 -1.60
N TYR A 107 2.81 -8.24 -0.53
CA TYR A 107 2.17 -8.29 0.79
C TYR A 107 0.88 -7.49 0.82
N ALA A 108 0.85 -6.29 0.23
CA ALA A 108 -0.34 -5.45 0.12
C ALA A 108 -1.45 -6.15 -0.67
N ARG A 109 -1.12 -6.77 -1.81
CA ARG A 109 -2.09 -7.54 -2.63
C ARG A 109 -2.72 -8.71 -1.87
N ASN A 110 -1.98 -9.32 -0.93
CA ASN A 110 -2.45 -10.44 -0.09
C ASN A 110 -3.02 -9.97 1.26
N SER A 111 -3.37 -8.70 1.39
CA SER A 111 -4.01 -8.09 2.56
C SER A 111 -5.36 -7.49 2.17
N SER A 112 -6.03 -6.81 3.11
CA SER A 112 -7.27 -6.05 2.82
C SER A 112 -7.07 -4.89 1.82
N LEU A 113 -5.83 -4.53 1.52
CA LEU A 113 -5.51 -3.55 0.47
C LEU A 113 -5.68 -4.13 -0.95
N GLY A 114 -5.69 -5.46 -1.10
CA GLY A 114 -5.88 -6.10 -2.39
C GLY A 114 -7.25 -5.76 -3.01
N PHE A 115 -7.32 -5.78 -4.34
CA PHE A 115 -8.56 -5.60 -5.09
C PHE A 115 -8.59 -6.52 -6.31
N LYS A 116 -9.79 -6.79 -6.82
CA LYS A 116 -10.00 -7.60 -8.03
C LYS A 116 -10.17 -6.68 -9.23
N GLY A 117 -9.56 -7.03 -10.36
CA GLY A 117 -9.66 -6.23 -11.57
C GLY A 117 -8.56 -5.19 -11.73
N THR A 118 -8.81 -4.12 -12.51
CA THR A 118 -7.83 -3.06 -12.82
C THR A 118 -7.93 -1.86 -11.89
N SER A 119 -9.10 -1.60 -11.34
CA SER A 119 -9.39 -0.55 -10.37
C SER A 119 -10.68 -0.89 -9.63
N SER A 120 -10.86 -0.29 -8.46
CA SER A 120 -12.07 -0.38 -7.65
C SER A 120 -12.32 0.98 -7.03
N ARG A 121 -13.57 1.41 -6.92
CA ARG A 121 -13.90 2.59 -6.12
C ARG A 121 -14.01 2.16 -4.66
N ARG A 122 -13.27 2.82 -3.79
CA ARG A 122 -13.31 2.60 -2.35
C ARG A 122 -13.96 3.74 -1.62
N HIS A 123 -14.67 3.37 -0.58
CA HIS A 123 -15.31 4.29 0.34
C HIS A 123 -14.86 3.95 1.76
N VAL A 124 -14.23 4.92 2.42
CA VAL A 124 -13.75 4.77 3.79
C VAL A 124 -14.55 5.71 4.68
N VAL A 125 -15.14 5.15 5.72
CA VAL A 125 -15.90 5.89 6.73
C VAL A 125 -15.26 5.68 8.09
N VAL A 126 -15.05 6.77 8.82
CA VAL A 126 -14.52 6.74 10.19
C VAL A 126 -15.59 7.26 11.13
N THR A 127 -15.95 6.42 12.10
CA THR A 127 -16.86 6.75 13.21
C THR A 127 -16.07 6.92 14.51
N GLY A 128 -16.76 7.10 15.62
CA GLY A 128 -16.11 7.23 16.93
C GLY A 128 -15.48 5.93 17.44
N ASP A 129 -15.86 4.76 16.89
CA ASP A 129 -15.49 3.43 17.39
C ASP A 129 -14.87 2.52 16.32
N ALA A 130 -15.08 2.80 15.04
CA ALA A 130 -14.65 1.92 13.96
C ALA A 130 -14.29 2.68 12.67
N VAL A 131 -13.55 1.98 11.82
CA VAL A 131 -13.29 2.36 10.42
C VAL A 131 -13.96 1.32 9.52
N TYR A 132 -14.79 1.79 8.61
CA TYR A 132 -15.46 0.96 7.60
C TYR A 132 -14.77 1.19 6.26
N VAL A 133 -14.51 0.11 5.57
CA VAL A 133 -13.95 0.12 4.21
C VAL A 133 -14.90 -0.64 3.31
N ALA A 134 -15.56 0.07 2.40
CA ALA A 134 -16.46 -0.51 1.41
C ALA A 134 -15.88 -0.38 0.00
N ASP A 135 -16.23 -1.30 -0.88
CA ASP A 135 -15.91 -1.25 -2.30
C ASP A 135 -17.18 -1.18 -3.17
N GLU A 136 -17.01 -0.97 -4.46
CA GLU A 136 -18.13 -0.89 -5.41
C GLU A 136 -18.87 -2.22 -5.63
N SER A 137 -18.35 -3.35 -5.13
CA SER A 137 -19.05 -4.64 -5.14
C SER A 137 -20.08 -4.75 -4.01
N GLY A 138 -20.11 -3.78 -3.09
CA GLY A 138 -20.92 -3.80 -1.90
C GLY A 138 -20.31 -4.60 -0.74
N ALA A 139 -19.07 -5.11 -0.92
CA ALA A 139 -18.33 -5.69 0.19
C ALA A 139 -17.89 -4.59 1.14
N GLU A 140 -18.14 -4.81 2.43
CA GLU A 140 -17.80 -3.88 3.50
C GLU A 140 -17.07 -4.61 4.61
N GLU A 141 -15.95 -4.05 5.04
CA GLU A 141 -15.18 -4.51 6.17
C GLU A 141 -15.20 -3.46 7.28
N ARG A 142 -15.44 -3.92 8.51
CA ARG A 142 -15.40 -3.08 9.72
C ARG A 142 -14.14 -3.40 10.52
N TYR A 143 -13.43 -2.36 10.94
CA TYR A 143 -12.26 -2.44 11.79
C TYR A 143 -12.48 -1.60 13.04
N ASP A 144 -12.51 -2.23 14.21
CA ASP A 144 -12.67 -1.51 15.46
C ASP A 144 -11.42 -0.67 15.79
N LEU A 145 -11.60 0.57 16.24
CA LEU A 145 -10.48 1.45 16.60
C LEU A 145 -9.64 0.90 17.76
N SER A 146 -10.20 0.04 18.60
CA SER A 146 -9.44 -0.67 19.65
C SER A 146 -8.38 -1.63 19.09
N ASP A 147 -8.55 -2.10 17.85
CA ASP A 147 -7.58 -2.95 17.14
C ASP A 147 -6.52 -2.16 16.38
N LEU A 148 -6.55 -0.83 16.42
CA LEU A 148 -5.62 0.03 15.70
C LEU A 148 -4.20 -0.11 16.27
N ARG A 149 -3.27 -0.58 15.44
CA ARG A 149 -1.87 -0.86 15.81
C ARG A 149 -0.87 0.14 15.26
N SER A 150 -1.16 0.67 14.08
CA SER A 150 -0.25 1.60 13.41
C SER A 150 -1.02 2.62 12.59
N VAL A 151 -0.52 3.84 12.60
CA VAL A 151 -0.93 4.90 11.70
C VAL A 151 0.34 5.43 11.05
N SER A 152 0.36 5.47 9.73
CA SER A 152 1.44 6.04 8.93
C SER A 152 0.86 7.13 8.05
N VAL A 153 1.40 8.34 8.15
CA VAL A 153 0.91 9.53 7.44
C VAL A 153 2.05 10.17 6.70
N ASP A 154 1.81 10.60 5.48
CA ASP A 154 2.68 11.53 4.73
C ASP A 154 1.84 12.44 3.80
N ASP A 155 2.51 13.15 2.88
CA ASP A 155 1.85 14.07 1.95
C ASP A 155 0.93 13.36 0.94
N ASP A 156 1.17 12.09 0.65
CA ASP A 156 0.39 11.31 -0.32
C ASP A 156 -0.88 10.68 0.29
N GLY A 157 -0.88 10.38 1.59
CA GLY A 157 -2.02 9.74 2.23
C GLY A 157 -1.75 9.24 3.65
N LEU A 158 -2.70 8.44 4.13
CA LEU A 158 -2.69 7.82 5.44
C LEU A 158 -2.97 6.33 5.30
N LEU A 159 -2.19 5.50 6.00
CA LEU A 159 -2.44 4.07 6.19
C LEU A 159 -2.67 3.77 7.67
N ALA A 160 -3.86 3.27 8.01
CA ALA A 160 -4.20 2.73 9.32
C ALA A 160 -4.13 1.20 9.30
N GLY A 161 -3.40 0.60 10.23
CA GLY A 161 -3.24 -0.85 10.35
C GLY A 161 -3.87 -1.39 11.62
N PHE A 162 -4.75 -2.39 11.47
CA PHE A 162 -5.57 -2.99 12.54
C PHE A 162 -5.12 -4.40 12.95
N GLY A 163 -3.91 -4.80 12.56
CA GLY A 163 -3.42 -6.16 12.78
C GLY A 163 -4.04 -7.19 11.82
N GLY A 164 -3.49 -8.41 11.78
CA GLY A 164 -4.02 -9.49 10.93
C GLY A 164 -4.06 -9.18 9.43
N ARG A 165 -3.19 -8.30 8.91
CA ARG A 165 -3.17 -7.82 7.52
C ARG A 165 -4.41 -7.00 7.13
N ARG A 166 -5.07 -6.37 8.11
CA ARG A 166 -6.20 -5.46 7.91
C ARG A 166 -5.70 -4.02 7.89
N TYR A 167 -5.98 -3.32 6.83
CA TYR A 167 -5.51 -1.95 6.61
C TYR A 167 -6.61 -1.11 5.96
N ALA A 168 -6.67 0.18 6.33
CA ALA A 168 -7.45 1.19 5.64
C ALA A 168 -6.49 2.26 5.11
N TYR A 169 -6.53 2.50 3.81
CA TYR A 169 -5.74 3.55 3.15
C TYR A 169 -6.66 4.68 2.72
N VAL A 170 -6.27 5.92 3.00
CA VAL A 170 -6.98 7.12 2.57
C VAL A 170 -5.97 8.05 1.89
N PRO A 171 -6.08 8.29 0.57
CA PRO A 171 -5.23 9.26 -0.11
C PRO A 171 -5.57 10.67 0.35
N SER A 172 -4.55 11.53 0.51
CA SER A 172 -4.75 12.94 0.91
C SER A 172 -5.64 13.72 -0.05
N ALA A 173 -5.63 13.35 -1.34
CA ALA A 173 -6.47 13.95 -2.37
C ALA A 173 -7.98 13.59 -2.25
N ALA A 174 -8.36 12.61 -1.41
CA ALA A 174 -9.76 12.21 -1.23
C ALA A 174 -10.58 13.20 -0.38
N MET A 175 -9.93 14.14 0.28
CA MET A 175 -10.59 15.16 1.11
C MET A 175 -9.78 16.46 1.15
N SER A 176 -10.32 17.51 1.77
CA SER A 176 -9.58 18.76 1.96
C SER A 176 -8.40 18.58 2.92
N ALA A 177 -7.33 19.37 2.73
CA ALA A 177 -6.12 19.28 3.55
C ALA A 177 -6.36 19.52 5.05
N SER A 178 -7.38 20.30 5.41
CA SER A 178 -7.78 20.52 6.82
C SER A 178 -8.40 19.27 7.41
N ARG A 179 -9.35 18.64 6.70
CA ARG A 179 -10.02 17.40 7.13
C ARG A 179 -9.04 16.22 7.18
N PHE A 180 -8.10 16.15 6.23
CA PHE A 180 -7.08 15.11 6.24
C PHE A 180 -6.19 15.19 7.49
N ARG A 181 -5.77 16.41 7.88
CA ARG A 181 -4.99 16.61 9.11
C ARG A 181 -5.79 16.28 10.38
N GLU A 182 -7.07 16.59 10.39
CA GLU A 182 -7.96 16.25 11.50
C GLU A 182 -8.13 14.73 11.63
N LEU A 183 -8.42 14.04 10.52
CA LEU A 183 -8.46 12.57 10.46
C LEU A 183 -7.17 11.93 10.96
N SER A 184 -6.01 12.44 10.50
CA SER A 184 -4.71 11.93 10.92
C SER A 184 -4.51 12.03 12.43
N ARG A 185 -4.81 13.18 13.02
CA ARG A 185 -4.70 13.40 14.47
C ARG A 185 -5.65 12.50 15.27
N GLU A 186 -6.87 12.31 14.78
CA GLU A 186 -7.86 11.47 15.46
C GLU A 186 -7.43 10.01 15.48
N LEU A 187 -6.95 9.48 14.34
CA LEU A 187 -6.45 8.11 14.29
C LEU A 187 -5.14 7.93 15.08
N GLU A 188 -4.25 8.92 15.08
CA GLU A 188 -3.06 8.88 15.92
C GLU A 188 -3.41 8.89 17.41
N ALA A 189 -4.40 9.67 17.84
CA ALA A 189 -4.89 9.68 19.21
C ALA A 189 -5.58 8.37 19.62
N ALA A 190 -6.30 7.73 18.69
CA ALA A 190 -6.96 6.44 18.94
C ALA A 190 -5.96 5.27 19.04
N ARG A 191 -4.72 5.43 18.55
CA ARG A 191 -3.68 4.40 18.61
C ARG A 191 -3.06 4.23 20.01
N SER A 192 -3.29 5.11 20.94
CA SER A 192 -2.66 5.16 22.28
C SER A 192 -2.83 3.90 23.14
#